data_1dffbc6794679200f13e188232420310
#
_entry.id   1dffbc6794679200f13e188232420310
#
_cell.length_a   1.000
_cell.length_b   1.000
_cell.length_c   1.000
_cell.angle_alpha   90.00
_cell.angle_beta   90.00
_cell.angle_gamma   90.00
#
_symmetry.space_group_name_H-M   'P 1'
#
loop_
_entity.id
_entity.type
_entity.pdbx_description
1 polymer ?
#
loop_
_entity_poly.entity_id
_entity_poly.type
_entity_poly.pdbx_seq_one_letter_code
_entity_poly.pdbx_strand_id
1 'polypeptide(L)'
;MIRQLLRLLFCSLILGVMATSSTASAEECSGAITAEEVLRAEDARYAAQIANDFAALERMFGEDLVYVRSVDGGVGDKRAIIESMRSGTVKYLAMRRSDVRVRTYGCLATITGFFEQDLTLRGEPLSEQVRFHSLWAKRGPDVQFVSWQSTRLPPKK
;
A
#
# COMPACT_ATOMS: atom_id res chain seq x y z
N MET A 1 36.91 -65.64 32.84
CA MET A 1 36.91 -65.70 31.36
C MET A 1 35.57 -65.26 30.90
N ILE A 2 35.56 -64.50 29.82
CA ILE A 2 34.43 -63.97 29.05
C ILE A 2 33.98 -62.58 29.44
N ARG A 3 34.61 -61.62 28.77
CA ARG A 3 34.21 -60.22 28.61
C ARG A 3 33.10 -60.21 27.54
N GLN A 4 31.94 -59.67 27.90
CA GLN A 4 30.96 -59.29 26.89
C GLN A 4 30.78 -57.76 26.87
N LEU A 5 31.03 -57.22 25.70
CA LEU A 5 30.87 -55.87 25.31
C LEU A 5 29.39 -55.46 25.30
N LEU A 6 29.05 -54.45 26.10
CA LEU A 6 27.77 -53.77 26.06
C LEU A 6 27.91 -52.59 25.08
N ARG A 7 27.46 -52.74 23.88
CA ARG A 7 27.36 -51.63 22.92
C ARG A 7 26.05 -50.87 23.19
N LEU A 8 26.20 -49.70 23.80
CA LEU A 8 25.14 -48.73 23.92
C LEU A 8 24.90 -48.06 22.58
N LEU A 9 23.77 -48.36 21.96
CA LEU A 9 23.25 -47.61 20.82
C LEU A 9 22.66 -46.28 21.33
N PHE A 10 23.42 -45.20 21.12
CA PHE A 10 22.86 -43.85 21.22
C PHE A 10 22.05 -43.55 19.97
N CYS A 11 20.73 -43.68 20.09
CA CYS A 11 19.78 -43.25 19.08
C CYS A 11 19.56 -41.74 19.28
N SER A 12 20.34 -40.92 18.56
CA SER A 12 20.15 -39.47 18.55
C SER A 12 18.88 -39.11 17.76
N LEU A 13 17.83 -38.81 18.49
CA LEU A 13 16.58 -38.29 17.92
C LEU A 13 16.81 -36.80 17.58
N ILE A 14 17.16 -36.54 16.30
CA ILE A 14 17.23 -35.18 15.76
C ILE A 14 15.79 -34.72 15.54
N LEU A 15 15.23 -33.96 16.48
CA LEU A 15 13.99 -33.24 16.29
C LEU A 15 14.26 -32.07 15.34
N GLY A 16 13.99 -32.29 14.06
CA GLY A 16 14.01 -31.22 13.04
C GLY A 16 12.88 -30.24 13.31
N VAL A 17 13.18 -29.09 13.90
CA VAL A 17 12.27 -27.94 13.95
C VAL A 17 12.13 -27.42 12.52
N MET A 18 11.05 -27.81 11.85
CA MET A 18 10.64 -27.20 10.59
C MET A 18 10.15 -25.77 10.93
N ALA A 19 11.02 -24.79 10.78
CA ALA A 19 10.62 -23.39 10.77
C ALA A 19 9.73 -23.18 9.53
N THR A 20 8.42 -23.15 9.73
CA THR A 20 7.47 -22.71 8.72
C THR A 20 7.67 -21.21 8.55
N SER A 21 8.48 -20.82 7.57
CA SER A 21 8.53 -19.42 7.12
C SER A 21 7.14 -19.09 6.58
N SER A 22 6.35 -18.37 7.36
CA SER A 22 5.10 -17.76 6.89
C SER A 22 5.52 -16.64 5.93
N THR A 23 5.67 -16.98 4.65
CA THR A 23 5.69 -15.96 3.61
C THR A 23 4.29 -15.37 3.61
N ALA A 24 4.17 -14.10 4.02
CA ALA A 24 2.96 -13.33 3.75
C ALA A 24 2.76 -13.36 2.24
N SER A 25 1.84 -14.22 1.79
CA SER A 25 1.45 -14.28 0.39
C SER A 25 0.75 -12.99 0.09
N ALA A 26 1.32 -12.16 -0.77
CA ALA A 26 0.58 -11.07 -1.36
C ALA A 26 -0.67 -11.69 -2.01
N GLU A 27 -1.84 -11.21 -1.62
CA GLU A 27 -3.11 -11.73 -2.13
C GLU A 27 -3.09 -11.70 -3.65
N GLU A 28 -3.34 -12.84 -4.30
CA GLU A 28 -3.15 -12.96 -5.73
C GLU A 28 -4.07 -12.01 -6.51
N CYS A 29 -3.48 -11.30 -7.43
CA CYS A 29 -4.17 -10.45 -8.38
C CYS A 29 -5.04 -11.32 -9.31
N SER A 30 -6.35 -11.10 -9.37
CA SER A 30 -7.29 -11.96 -10.08
C SER A 30 -8.42 -11.18 -10.74
N GLY A 31 -8.89 -11.71 -11.86
CA GLY A 31 -9.95 -11.10 -12.66
C GLY A 31 -9.45 -9.92 -13.50
N ALA A 32 -10.34 -9.29 -14.26
CA ALA A 32 -10.05 -8.08 -15.03
C ALA A 32 -10.57 -6.86 -14.28
N ILE A 33 -9.74 -5.82 -14.18
CA ILE A 33 -10.13 -4.52 -13.63
C ILE A 33 -10.55 -3.58 -14.77
N THR A 34 -11.63 -2.84 -14.58
CA THR A 34 -12.08 -1.83 -15.54
C THR A 34 -11.61 -0.42 -15.14
N ALA A 35 -11.56 0.48 -16.12
CA ALA A 35 -11.25 1.89 -15.86
C ALA A 35 -12.26 2.55 -14.90
N GLU A 36 -13.53 2.17 -15.00
CA GLU A 36 -14.58 2.68 -14.14
C GLU A 36 -14.44 2.19 -12.68
N GLU A 37 -14.13 0.90 -12.49
CA GLU A 37 -13.89 0.35 -11.15
C GLU A 37 -12.74 1.06 -10.44
N VAL A 38 -11.61 1.25 -11.13
CA VAL A 38 -10.44 1.88 -10.53
C VAL A 38 -10.64 3.37 -10.27
N LEU A 39 -11.40 4.09 -11.11
CA LEU A 39 -11.72 5.49 -10.87
C LEU A 39 -12.65 5.65 -9.66
N ARG A 40 -13.64 4.77 -9.50
CA ARG A 40 -14.50 4.76 -8.30
C ARG A 40 -13.69 4.45 -7.03
N ALA A 41 -12.76 3.51 -7.10
CA ALA A 41 -11.91 3.17 -5.97
C ALA A 41 -10.98 4.35 -5.59
N GLU A 42 -10.43 5.06 -6.57
CA GLU A 42 -9.60 6.26 -6.33
C GLU A 42 -10.42 7.39 -5.69
N ASP A 43 -11.66 7.64 -6.15
CA ASP A 43 -12.55 8.64 -5.55
C ASP A 43 -12.95 8.26 -4.12
N ALA A 44 -13.27 6.98 -3.87
CA ALA A 44 -13.56 6.48 -2.54
C ALA A 44 -12.36 6.62 -1.59
N ARG A 45 -11.14 6.41 -2.09
CA ARG A 45 -9.91 6.62 -1.32
C ARG A 45 -9.76 8.09 -0.90
N TYR A 46 -9.97 9.04 -1.81
CA TYR A 46 -9.90 10.47 -1.46
C TYR A 46 -10.94 10.85 -0.42
N ALA A 47 -12.17 10.38 -0.60
CA ALA A 47 -13.24 10.64 0.37
C ALA A 47 -12.90 10.08 1.75
N ALA A 48 -12.38 8.84 1.82
CA ALA A 48 -11.98 8.21 3.07
C ALA A 48 -10.80 8.95 3.76
N GLN A 49 -9.82 9.43 2.98
CA GLN A 49 -8.70 10.21 3.52
C GLN A 49 -9.15 11.55 4.10
N ILE A 50 -10.04 12.28 3.41
CA ILE A 50 -10.58 13.56 3.90
C ILE A 50 -11.45 13.33 5.15
N ALA A 51 -12.27 12.26 5.16
CA ALA A 51 -13.13 11.93 6.28
C ALA A 51 -12.40 11.29 7.48
N ASN A 52 -11.12 10.91 7.34
CA ASN A 52 -10.38 10.07 8.28
C ASN A 52 -11.09 8.74 8.57
N ASP A 53 -11.71 8.15 7.55
CA ASP A 53 -12.30 6.80 7.64
C ASP A 53 -11.20 5.73 7.54
N PHE A 54 -10.54 5.52 8.68
CA PHE A 54 -9.43 4.57 8.77
C PHE A 54 -9.86 3.13 8.49
N ALA A 55 -11.12 2.77 8.82
CA ALA A 55 -11.62 1.43 8.54
C ALA A 55 -11.76 1.18 7.03
N ALA A 56 -12.21 2.18 6.27
CA ALA A 56 -12.24 2.12 4.82
C ALA A 56 -10.82 2.07 4.23
N LEU A 57 -9.90 2.90 4.72
CA LEU A 57 -8.51 2.93 4.26
C LEU A 57 -7.78 1.61 4.52
N GLU A 58 -8.01 0.97 5.68
CA GLU A 58 -7.45 -0.35 5.99
C GLU A 58 -7.88 -1.43 4.99
N ARG A 59 -9.11 -1.39 4.50
CA ARG A 59 -9.59 -2.32 3.47
C ARG A 59 -9.07 -1.99 2.07
N MET A 60 -9.01 -0.69 1.74
CA MET A 60 -8.61 -0.25 0.40
C MET A 60 -7.12 -0.33 0.14
N PHE A 61 -6.28 -0.17 1.18
CA PHE A 61 -4.83 -0.22 1.02
C PHE A 61 -4.37 -1.67 1.06
N GLY A 62 -3.63 -2.09 0.02
CA GLY A 62 -2.99 -3.41 0.00
C GLY A 62 -1.91 -3.52 1.07
N GLU A 63 -1.70 -4.73 1.60
CA GLU A 63 -0.62 -5.01 2.56
C GLU A 63 0.77 -4.77 1.95
N ASP A 64 0.86 -4.85 0.64
CA ASP A 64 2.05 -4.61 -0.17
C ASP A 64 2.17 -3.16 -0.69
N LEU A 65 1.40 -2.22 -0.13
CA LEU A 65 1.42 -0.81 -0.55
C LEU A 65 2.83 -0.21 -0.45
N VAL A 66 3.27 0.39 -1.55
CA VAL A 66 4.46 1.25 -1.61
C VAL A 66 4.03 2.68 -1.91
N TYR A 67 4.27 3.59 -0.97
CA TYR A 67 3.86 4.99 -1.07
C TYR A 67 5.06 5.93 -1.06
N VAL A 68 5.35 6.57 -2.21
CA VAL A 68 6.43 7.56 -2.35
C VAL A 68 5.86 8.97 -2.24
N ARG A 69 6.31 9.72 -1.23
CA ARG A 69 5.82 11.07 -0.94
C ARG A 69 6.49 12.13 -1.83
N SER A 70 5.73 13.13 -2.26
CA SER A 70 6.23 14.28 -3.03
C SER A 70 7.10 15.22 -2.21
N VAL A 71 6.89 15.28 -0.88
CA VAL A 71 7.49 16.27 0.02
C VAL A 71 9.00 16.03 0.22
N ASP A 72 9.38 14.78 0.42
CA ASP A 72 10.73 14.38 0.82
C ASP A 72 11.27 13.16 0.05
N GLY A 73 10.48 12.58 -0.85
CA GLY A 73 10.83 11.33 -1.55
C GLY A 73 10.83 10.10 -0.65
N GLY A 74 10.41 10.25 0.60
CA GLY A 74 10.37 9.14 1.54
C GLY A 74 9.36 8.07 1.13
N VAL A 75 9.70 6.82 1.42
CA VAL A 75 8.87 5.65 1.12
C VAL A 75 8.17 5.18 2.39
N GLY A 76 6.88 4.96 2.30
CA GLY A 76 6.05 4.41 3.37
C GLY A 76 5.27 3.19 2.91
N ASP A 77 4.86 2.39 3.87
CA ASP A 77 3.93 1.27 3.70
C ASP A 77 2.50 1.68 4.14
N LYS A 78 1.56 0.76 4.00
CA LYS A 78 0.16 0.93 4.46
C LYS A 78 0.08 1.45 5.89
N ARG A 79 0.79 0.81 6.82
CA ARG A 79 0.76 1.15 8.24
C ARG A 79 1.29 2.57 8.46
N ALA A 80 2.43 2.92 7.87
CA ALA A 80 3.04 4.24 8.03
C ALA A 80 2.13 5.37 7.51
N ILE A 81 1.45 5.16 6.39
CA ILE A 81 0.54 6.15 5.81
C ILE A 81 -0.72 6.32 6.67
N ILE A 82 -1.36 5.24 7.09
CA ILE A 82 -2.55 5.30 7.94
C ILE A 82 -2.20 5.94 9.29
N GLU A 83 -1.07 5.57 9.90
CA GLU A 83 -0.63 6.14 11.17
C GLU A 83 -0.31 7.64 11.07
N SER A 84 0.26 8.09 9.95
CA SER A 84 0.52 9.51 9.73
C SER A 84 -0.77 10.37 9.72
N MET A 85 -1.87 9.79 9.25
CA MET A 85 -3.20 10.43 9.30
C MET A 85 -3.82 10.29 10.68
N ARG A 86 -3.74 9.13 11.31
CA ARG A 86 -4.32 8.85 12.64
C ARG A 86 -3.69 9.71 13.73
N SER A 87 -2.38 9.92 13.67
CA SER A 87 -1.65 10.81 14.59
C SER A 87 -1.87 12.30 14.32
N GLY A 88 -2.54 12.66 13.21
CA GLY A 88 -2.70 14.04 12.78
C GLY A 88 -1.43 14.67 12.20
N THR A 89 -0.37 13.88 11.95
CA THR A 89 0.83 14.36 11.26
C THR A 89 0.48 14.85 9.85
N VAL A 90 -0.44 14.15 9.18
CA VAL A 90 -1.04 14.57 7.90
C VAL A 90 -2.55 14.59 8.08
N LYS A 91 -3.19 15.70 7.69
CA LYS A 91 -4.64 15.81 7.64
C LYS A 91 -5.05 16.40 6.30
N TYR A 92 -5.73 15.61 5.48
CA TYR A 92 -6.24 16.04 4.19
C TYR A 92 -7.51 16.88 4.36
N LEU A 93 -7.59 18.00 3.66
CA LEU A 93 -8.72 18.94 3.70
C LEU A 93 -9.48 18.96 2.39
N ALA A 94 -8.76 18.93 1.26
CA ALA A 94 -9.31 18.84 -0.07
C ALA A 94 -8.37 18.09 -1.00
N MET A 95 -8.94 17.35 -1.94
CA MET A 95 -8.20 16.54 -2.91
C MET A 95 -8.95 16.58 -4.25
N ARG A 96 -8.22 16.90 -5.31
CA ARG A 96 -8.79 16.99 -6.67
C ARG A 96 -7.79 16.42 -7.68
N ARG A 97 -8.30 15.66 -8.65
CA ARG A 97 -7.50 15.18 -9.76
C ARG A 97 -7.97 15.79 -11.08
N SER A 98 -7.06 15.95 -12.02
CA SER A 98 -7.33 16.43 -13.39
C SER A 98 -6.38 15.80 -14.39
N ASP A 99 -6.67 15.90 -15.69
CA ASP A 99 -5.89 15.29 -16.79
C ASP A 99 -5.58 13.80 -16.53
N VAL A 100 -6.63 13.07 -16.13
CA VAL A 100 -6.48 11.68 -15.70
C VAL A 100 -6.43 10.74 -16.88
N ARG A 101 -5.47 9.81 -16.85
CA ARG A 101 -5.36 8.71 -17.81
C ARG A 101 -5.29 7.37 -17.07
N VAL A 102 -6.20 6.49 -17.44
CA VAL A 102 -6.25 5.12 -16.90
C VAL A 102 -5.71 4.15 -17.94
N ARG A 103 -4.95 3.17 -17.48
CA ARG A 103 -4.55 1.99 -18.28
C ARG A 103 -4.77 0.74 -17.46
N THR A 104 -5.33 -0.29 -18.09
CA THR A 104 -5.62 -1.57 -17.45
C THR A 104 -4.76 -2.68 -18.04
N TYR A 105 -4.30 -3.61 -17.20
CA TYR A 105 -3.43 -4.72 -17.54
C TYR A 105 -3.90 -5.97 -16.79
N GLY A 106 -4.97 -6.62 -17.28
CA GLY A 106 -5.61 -7.74 -16.57
C GLY A 106 -6.19 -7.28 -15.24
N CYS A 107 -5.68 -7.78 -14.13
CA CYS A 107 -6.08 -7.42 -12.78
C CYS A 107 -5.43 -6.14 -12.24
N LEU A 108 -4.51 -5.52 -12.98
CA LEU A 108 -3.84 -4.28 -12.59
C LEU A 108 -4.37 -3.08 -13.38
N ALA A 109 -4.41 -1.92 -12.74
CA ALA A 109 -4.67 -0.65 -13.40
C ALA A 109 -3.76 0.45 -12.87
N THR A 110 -3.33 1.32 -13.79
CA THR A 110 -2.58 2.53 -13.43
C THR A 110 -3.42 3.77 -13.70
N ILE A 111 -3.29 4.76 -12.82
CA ILE A 111 -3.83 6.10 -13.03
C ILE A 111 -2.66 7.07 -13.01
N THR A 112 -2.61 7.94 -14.02
CA THR A 112 -1.69 9.08 -14.05
C THR A 112 -2.50 10.36 -14.23
N GLY A 113 -2.02 11.46 -13.68
CA GLY A 113 -2.70 12.75 -13.82
C GLY A 113 -2.04 13.85 -13.02
N PHE A 114 -2.70 14.99 -12.96
CA PHE A 114 -2.41 16.02 -11.98
C PHE A 114 -3.27 15.80 -10.74
N PHE A 115 -2.72 16.16 -9.61
CA PHE A 115 -3.37 16.06 -8.34
C PHE A 115 -3.11 17.32 -7.52
N GLU A 116 -4.18 17.96 -7.07
CA GLU A 116 -4.16 19.11 -6.19
C GLU A 116 -4.67 18.69 -4.83
N GLN A 117 -3.94 19.07 -3.79
CA GLN A 117 -4.36 18.79 -2.42
C GLN A 117 -4.10 19.97 -1.49
N ASP A 118 -5.06 20.16 -0.59
CA ASP A 118 -4.91 21.02 0.57
C ASP A 118 -4.88 20.13 1.81
N LEU A 119 -3.88 20.28 2.62
CA LEU A 119 -3.68 19.48 3.83
C LEU A 119 -2.99 20.30 4.94
N THR A 120 -2.94 19.75 6.14
CA THR A 120 -1.97 20.20 7.13
C THR A 120 -0.89 19.13 7.30
N LEU A 121 0.37 19.57 7.40
CA LEU A 121 1.52 18.74 7.71
C LEU A 121 2.12 19.18 9.03
N ARG A 122 2.01 18.36 10.07
CA ARG A 122 2.43 18.70 11.45
C ARG A 122 1.79 20.00 11.97
N GLY A 123 0.53 20.23 11.59
CA GLY A 123 -0.23 21.41 11.95
C GLY A 123 -0.09 22.60 10.99
N GLU A 124 0.93 22.59 10.13
CA GLU A 124 1.17 23.68 9.18
C GLU A 124 0.38 23.47 7.88
N PRO A 125 -0.32 24.51 7.38
CA PRO A 125 -1.04 24.42 6.11
C PRO A 125 -0.09 24.15 4.93
N LEU A 126 -0.48 23.26 4.05
CA LEU A 126 0.24 22.93 2.83
C LEU A 126 -0.76 22.75 1.69
N SER A 127 -0.58 23.55 0.62
CA SER A 127 -1.26 23.33 -0.66
C SER A 127 -0.21 22.96 -1.69
N GLU A 128 -0.44 21.89 -2.41
CA GLU A 128 0.49 21.45 -3.44
C GLU A 128 -0.21 20.91 -4.67
N GLN A 129 0.46 21.06 -5.80
CA GLN A 129 0.11 20.45 -7.06
C GLN A 129 1.22 19.47 -7.46
N VAL A 130 0.83 18.25 -7.77
CA VAL A 130 1.77 17.19 -8.12
C VAL A 130 1.34 16.50 -9.41
N ARG A 131 2.30 15.93 -10.13
CA ARG A 131 2.05 14.86 -11.10
C ARG A 131 2.08 13.55 -10.31
N PHE A 132 1.08 12.69 -10.51
CA PHE A 132 1.01 11.43 -9.80
C PHE A 132 0.93 10.22 -10.73
N HIS A 133 1.32 9.10 -10.19
CA HIS A 133 1.10 7.76 -10.71
C HIS A 133 0.63 6.87 -9.56
N SER A 134 -0.51 6.20 -9.74
CA SER A 134 -1.01 5.19 -8.82
C SER A 134 -1.16 3.84 -9.50
N LEU A 135 -1.01 2.77 -8.72
CA LEU A 135 -1.26 1.40 -9.15
C LEU A 135 -2.32 0.78 -8.25
N TRP A 136 -3.25 0.09 -8.89
CA TRP A 136 -4.36 -0.61 -8.27
C TRP A 136 -4.36 -2.07 -8.71
N ALA A 137 -4.72 -2.97 -7.81
CA ALA A 137 -4.85 -4.40 -8.07
C ALA A 137 -6.26 -4.86 -7.72
N LYS A 138 -6.87 -5.65 -8.61
CA LYS A 138 -8.10 -6.37 -8.30
C LYS A 138 -7.75 -7.70 -7.66
N ARG A 139 -8.28 -7.95 -6.46
CA ARG A 139 -8.04 -9.15 -5.67
C ARG A 139 -9.39 -9.70 -5.23
N GLY A 140 -9.87 -10.71 -5.94
CA GLY A 140 -11.25 -11.17 -5.76
C GLY A 140 -12.27 -10.06 -6.02
N PRO A 141 -13.15 -9.74 -5.08
CA PRO A 141 -14.13 -8.66 -5.20
C PRO A 141 -13.53 -7.26 -4.97
N ASP A 142 -12.35 -7.17 -4.36
CA ASP A 142 -11.76 -5.92 -3.91
C ASP A 142 -10.84 -5.29 -4.95
N VAL A 143 -10.82 -3.96 -4.99
CA VAL A 143 -9.88 -3.14 -5.75
C VAL A 143 -9.00 -2.42 -4.75
N GLN A 144 -7.73 -2.85 -4.65
CA GLN A 144 -6.80 -2.38 -3.64
C GLN A 144 -5.74 -1.45 -4.21
N PHE A 145 -5.43 -0.42 -3.45
CA PHE A 145 -4.38 0.56 -3.72
C PHE A 145 -3.03 0.00 -3.31
N VAL A 146 -2.13 -0.25 -4.29
CA VAL A 146 -0.87 -0.96 -4.07
C VAL A 146 0.37 -0.13 -4.34
N SER A 147 0.23 1.01 -5.07
CA SER A 147 1.36 1.93 -5.21
C SER A 147 0.92 3.36 -5.45
N TRP A 148 1.70 4.28 -4.92
CA TRP A 148 1.61 5.72 -5.18
C TRP A 148 2.98 6.30 -5.35
N GLN A 149 3.11 7.15 -6.34
CA GLN A 149 4.24 8.05 -6.49
C GLN A 149 3.77 9.42 -6.96
N SER A 150 4.28 10.46 -6.34
CA SER A 150 3.99 11.83 -6.76
C SER A 150 5.27 12.66 -6.85
N THR A 151 5.25 13.61 -7.79
CA THR A 151 6.34 14.57 -8.01
C THR A 151 5.76 15.97 -7.95
N ARG A 152 6.29 16.80 -7.06
CA ARG A 152 5.88 18.19 -6.93
C ARG A 152 6.19 18.95 -8.21
N LEU A 153 5.24 19.74 -8.68
CA LEU A 153 5.46 20.62 -9.82
C LEU A 153 6.18 21.90 -9.38
N PRO A 154 7.04 22.45 -10.24
CA PRO A 154 7.61 23.76 -9.98
C PRO A 154 6.50 24.82 -9.94
N PRO A 155 6.68 25.92 -9.18
CA PRO A 155 5.74 27.05 -9.19
C PRO A 155 5.50 27.54 -10.62
N LYS A 156 4.25 27.85 -10.95
CA LYS A 156 3.95 28.53 -12.22
C LYS A 156 4.65 29.88 -12.20
N LYS A 157 5.45 30.14 -13.25
CA LYS A 157 6.07 31.45 -13.49
C LYS A 157 5.02 32.50 -13.81
#